data_5fdf103c725f6d61c2d69469438830aa
#
_entry.id   5fdf103c725f6d61c2d69469438830aa
#
_cell.length_a   1.000
_cell.length_b   1.000
_cell.length_c   1.000
_cell.angle_alpha   90.00
_cell.angle_beta   90.00
_cell.angle_gamma   90.00
#
_symmetry.space_group_name_H-M   'P 1'
#
loop_
_entity.id
_entity.type
_entity.pdbx_description
1 polymer ?
#
loop_
_entity_poly.entity_id
_entity_poly.type
_entity_poly.pdbx_seq_one_letter_code
_entity_poly.pdbx_strand_id
1 'polypeptide(L)'
;MCIRDRFDPVVNLVDYLIAPAAISATQAEEATNLAMAVVNKMDFVGLMAVELFLDREGGMWINELAPRTHNSGHNTIEGNVCSQFEQHLRAVLNLPLGDTNPLHPCSAMVNLIAEPDAHGLPVYEGMEEVLTWPNVHVHLYGKSTGKPHRKMGHVTLTGNDLASIQRDVLKLRQMIRVKGSSQA
;
A
#
# COMPACT_ATOMS: atom_id res chain seq x y z
N MET A 1 4.18 11.82 -2.51
CA MET A 1 5.01 10.69 -2.00
C MET A 1 5.11 9.65 -3.10
N CYS A 2 6.31 9.24 -3.46
CA CYS A 2 6.52 8.16 -4.42
C CYS A 2 6.67 6.83 -3.68
N ILE A 3 5.92 5.83 -4.11
CA ILE A 3 5.88 4.49 -3.54
C ILE A 3 6.29 3.50 -4.63
N ARG A 4 7.09 2.49 -4.28
CA ARG A 4 7.41 1.38 -5.16
C ARG A 4 6.67 0.14 -4.71
N ASP A 5 5.87 -0.42 -5.60
CA ASP A 5 5.18 -1.68 -5.38
C ASP A 5 5.84 -2.86 -6.09
N ARG A 6 5.45 -4.04 -5.68
CA ARG A 6 5.74 -5.31 -6.32
C ARG A 6 4.46 -6.07 -6.56
N PHE A 7 4.24 -6.44 -7.81
CA PHE A 7 3.15 -7.31 -8.21
C PHE A 7 3.54 -8.79 -8.09
N ASP A 8 2.59 -9.60 -7.67
CA ASP A 8 2.65 -11.04 -7.85
C ASP A 8 2.32 -11.35 -9.32
N PRO A 9 3.23 -11.97 -10.09
CA PRO A 9 3.05 -12.19 -11.53
C PRO A 9 1.97 -13.23 -11.86
N VAL A 10 1.57 -14.06 -10.89
CA VAL A 10 0.57 -15.13 -11.09
C VAL A 10 -0.84 -14.56 -10.98
N VAL A 11 -1.08 -13.74 -9.96
CA VAL A 11 -2.41 -13.21 -9.66
C VAL A 11 -2.59 -11.76 -10.09
N ASN A 12 -1.53 -11.10 -10.57
CA ASN A 12 -1.49 -9.71 -11.00
C ASN A 12 -2.06 -8.74 -9.93
N LEU A 13 -1.69 -8.96 -8.68
CA LEU A 13 -2.06 -8.11 -7.56
C LEU A 13 -0.81 -7.53 -6.90
N VAL A 14 -0.93 -6.32 -6.36
CA VAL A 14 0.12 -5.76 -5.51
C VAL A 14 0.27 -6.64 -4.28
N ASP A 15 1.44 -7.21 -4.12
CA ASP A 15 1.84 -8.07 -3.03
C ASP A 15 2.31 -7.21 -1.84
N TYR A 16 3.26 -6.33 -2.09
CA TYR A 16 3.70 -5.35 -1.11
C TYR A 16 4.18 -4.06 -1.78
N LEU A 17 4.31 -3.02 -1.00
CA LEU A 17 4.91 -1.75 -1.41
C LEU A 17 5.89 -1.24 -0.34
N ILE A 18 6.79 -0.37 -0.77
CA ILE A 18 7.78 0.28 0.09
C ILE A 18 7.82 1.78 -0.23
N ALA A 19 7.84 2.59 0.80
CA ALA A 19 8.03 4.03 0.74
C ALA A 19 9.26 4.45 1.58
N PRO A 20 10.12 5.34 1.06
CA PRO A 20 10.07 5.95 -0.26
C PRO A 20 10.47 4.96 -1.38
N ALA A 21 10.02 5.24 -2.60
CA ALA A 21 10.48 4.49 -3.78
C ALA A 21 12.00 4.71 -3.98
N ALA A 22 12.70 3.65 -4.37
CA ALA A 22 14.13 3.72 -4.69
C ALA A 22 14.32 4.29 -6.11
N ILE A 23 14.05 5.59 -6.28
CA ILE A 23 14.22 6.37 -7.51
C ILE A 23 15.06 7.62 -7.22
N SER A 24 15.62 8.24 -8.27
CA SER A 24 16.37 9.48 -8.12
C SER A 24 15.44 10.66 -7.77
N ALA A 25 16.01 11.73 -7.24
CA ALA A 25 15.25 12.97 -6.96
C ALA A 25 14.61 13.53 -8.25
N THR A 26 15.31 13.49 -9.38
CA THR A 26 14.80 13.92 -10.69
C THR A 26 13.60 13.09 -11.12
N GLN A 27 13.67 11.78 -10.98
CA GLN A 27 12.54 10.89 -11.29
C GLN A 27 11.33 11.12 -10.35
N ALA A 28 11.59 11.40 -9.07
CA ALA A 28 10.52 11.72 -8.12
C ALA A 28 9.82 13.05 -8.47
N GLU A 29 10.59 14.05 -8.91
CA GLU A 29 10.07 15.33 -9.38
C GLU A 29 9.25 15.15 -10.67
N GLU A 30 9.76 14.41 -11.64
CA GLU A 30 9.05 14.08 -12.89
C GLU A 30 7.71 13.36 -12.61
N ALA A 31 7.72 12.34 -11.74
CA ALA A 31 6.52 11.63 -11.31
C ALA A 31 5.49 12.58 -10.69
N THR A 32 5.97 13.48 -9.85
CA THR A 32 5.11 14.47 -9.18
C THR A 32 4.51 15.45 -10.20
N ASN A 33 5.32 15.98 -11.11
CA ASN A 33 4.88 16.90 -12.14
C ASN A 33 3.86 16.26 -13.09
N LEU A 34 4.09 14.99 -13.48
CA LEU A 34 3.16 14.23 -14.32
C LEU A 34 1.82 14.01 -13.61
N ALA A 35 1.84 13.60 -12.34
CA ALA A 35 0.64 13.41 -11.55
C ALA A 35 -0.14 14.72 -11.37
N MET A 36 0.54 15.83 -11.07
CA MET A 36 -0.07 17.15 -10.94
C MET A 36 -0.69 17.65 -12.26
N ALA A 37 -0.03 17.41 -13.39
CA ALA A 37 -0.56 17.75 -14.71
C ALA A 37 -1.87 17.02 -15.01
N VAL A 38 -1.96 15.74 -14.64
CA VAL A 38 -3.21 14.94 -14.79
C VAL A 38 -4.32 15.50 -13.92
N VAL A 39 -4.07 15.70 -12.63
CA VAL A 39 -5.08 16.19 -11.67
C VAL A 39 -5.61 17.55 -12.08
N ASN A 40 -4.71 18.47 -12.46
CA ASN A 40 -5.08 19.83 -12.89
C ASN A 40 -5.94 19.81 -14.18
N LYS A 41 -5.59 18.91 -15.12
CA LYS A 41 -6.35 18.79 -16.38
C LYS A 41 -7.74 18.20 -16.19
N MET A 42 -7.94 17.40 -15.14
CA MET A 42 -9.22 16.77 -14.82
C MET A 42 -10.13 17.65 -13.96
N ASP A 43 -9.65 18.79 -13.47
CA ASP A 43 -10.37 19.65 -12.50
C ASP A 43 -10.94 18.85 -11.32
N PHE A 44 -10.10 17.96 -10.78
CA PHE A 44 -10.50 16.96 -9.79
C PHE A 44 -10.33 17.47 -8.36
N VAL A 45 -11.36 17.30 -7.54
CA VAL A 45 -11.33 17.58 -6.10
C VAL A 45 -11.39 16.27 -5.32
N GLY A 46 -10.40 16.04 -4.46
CA GLY A 46 -10.30 14.82 -3.67
C GLY A 46 -8.87 14.26 -3.69
N LEU A 47 -8.75 12.98 -3.38
CA LEU A 47 -7.50 12.24 -3.47
C LEU A 47 -7.50 11.38 -4.72
N MET A 48 -6.42 11.47 -5.48
CA MET A 48 -6.18 10.62 -6.64
C MET A 48 -4.85 9.89 -6.49
N ALA A 49 -4.87 8.58 -6.67
CA ALA A 49 -3.65 7.82 -6.89
C ALA A 49 -3.35 7.79 -8.40
N VAL A 50 -2.10 8.08 -8.74
CA VAL A 50 -1.57 7.99 -10.11
C VAL A 50 -0.50 6.91 -10.11
N GLU A 51 -0.78 5.79 -10.75
CA GLU A 51 0.20 4.72 -10.94
C GLU A 51 1.04 4.99 -12.19
N LEU A 52 2.34 4.82 -12.04
CA LEU A 52 3.31 5.08 -13.09
C LEU A 52 4.21 3.87 -13.32
N PHE A 53 4.56 3.62 -14.57
CA PHE A 53 5.67 2.74 -14.91
C PHE A 53 6.92 3.56 -15.13
N LEU A 54 8.03 3.11 -14.55
CA LEU A 54 9.38 3.59 -14.88
C LEU A 54 10.07 2.52 -15.71
N ASP A 55 10.37 2.80 -16.98
CA ASP A 55 11.03 1.86 -17.85
C ASP A 55 12.55 1.82 -17.60
N ARG A 56 13.25 0.93 -18.32
CA ARG A 56 14.70 0.73 -18.17
C ARG A 56 15.53 1.88 -18.72
N GLU A 57 14.96 2.68 -19.60
CA GLU A 57 15.59 3.85 -20.22
C GLU A 57 15.38 5.11 -19.39
N GLY A 58 14.58 5.01 -18.32
CA GLY A 58 14.26 6.11 -17.42
C GLY A 58 12.99 6.87 -17.81
N GLY A 59 12.27 6.44 -18.82
CA GLY A 59 10.99 7.01 -19.23
C GLY A 59 9.87 6.71 -18.23
N MET A 60 8.99 7.67 -18.03
CA MET A 60 7.88 7.55 -17.08
C MET A 60 6.53 7.57 -17.80
N TRP A 61 5.70 6.58 -17.52
CA TRP A 61 4.43 6.33 -18.22
C TRP A 61 3.28 6.18 -17.26
N ILE A 62 2.14 6.82 -17.53
CA ILE A 62 0.93 6.66 -16.73
C ILE A 62 0.37 5.26 -16.99
N ASN A 63 0.16 4.50 -15.92
CA ASN A 63 -0.49 3.20 -15.95
C ASN A 63 -1.99 3.31 -15.65
N GLU A 64 -2.33 3.76 -14.45
CA GLU A 64 -3.70 3.79 -13.94
C GLU A 64 -3.97 5.05 -13.12
N LEU A 65 -5.21 5.52 -13.16
CA LEU A 65 -5.71 6.61 -12.33
C LEU A 65 -6.82 6.07 -11.42
N ALA A 66 -6.68 6.28 -10.12
CA ALA A 66 -7.72 5.94 -9.16
C ALA A 66 -8.18 7.21 -8.42
N PRO A 67 -9.33 7.82 -8.81
CA PRO A 67 -9.85 9.03 -8.20
C PRO A 67 -10.55 8.73 -6.85
N ARG A 68 -9.83 8.13 -5.94
CA ARG A 68 -10.26 7.68 -4.61
C ARG A 68 -9.05 7.28 -3.77
N THR A 69 -9.28 7.00 -2.49
CA THR A 69 -8.27 6.29 -1.67
C THR A 69 -7.89 4.98 -2.33
N HIS A 70 -6.60 4.66 -2.32
CA HIS A 70 -6.02 3.55 -3.04
C HIS A 70 -5.24 2.61 -2.12
N ASN A 71 -5.17 1.33 -2.48
CA ASN A 71 -4.45 0.32 -1.72
C ASN A 71 -2.97 0.68 -1.50
N SER A 72 -2.31 1.27 -2.49
CA SER A 72 -0.93 1.71 -2.38
C SER A 72 -0.71 2.84 -1.36
N GLY A 73 -1.75 3.58 -0.99
CA GLY A 73 -1.70 4.64 0.03
C GLY A 73 -2.04 4.17 1.45
N HIS A 74 -2.30 2.88 1.69
CA HIS A 74 -2.66 2.40 3.04
C HIS A 74 -1.53 2.53 4.05
N ASN A 75 -0.26 2.45 3.61
CA ASN A 75 0.90 2.68 4.46
C ASN A 75 0.91 4.08 5.10
N THR A 76 0.15 5.04 4.55
CA THR A 76 0.07 6.41 5.10
C THR A 76 -0.67 6.48 6.43
N ILE A 77 -1.38 5.43 6.85
CA ILE A 77 -2.09 5.42 8.14
C ILE A 77 -1.08 5.57 9.28
N GLU A 78 -0.01 4.80 9.27
CA GLU A 78 1.06 4.85 10.28
C GLU A 78 2.32 5.55 9.76
N GLY A 79 2.50 5.59 8.45
CA GLY A 79 3.73 6.12 7.83
C GLY A 79 3.78 7.63 7.70
N ASN A 80 2.64 8.36 7.75
CA ASN A 80 2.57 9.79 7.49
C ASN A 80 1.80 10.54 8.58
N VAL A 81 2.08 11.84 8.73
CA VAL A 81 1.36 12.71 9.69
C VAL A 81 -0.14 12.76 9.37
N CYS A 82 -0.50 12.89 8.10
CA CYS A 82 -1.88 12.84 7.63
C CYS A 82 -2.05 11.70 6.62
N SER A 83 -2.98 10.79 6.90
CA SER A 83 -3.24 9.63 6.03
C SER A 83 -3.96 10.03 4.74
N GLN A 84 -3.91 9.16 3.73
CA GLN A 84 -4.70 9.33 2.50
C GLN A 84 -6.20 9.49 2.78
N PHE A 85 -6.71 8.82 3.80
CA PHE A 85 -8.14 8.87 4.16
C PHE A 85 -8.51 10.24 4.70
N GLU A 86 -7.71 10.76 5.62
CA GLU A 86 -7.90 12.09 6.19
C GLU A 86 -7.73 13.18 5.12
N GLN A 87 -6.69 13.10 4.27
CA GLN A 87 -6.50 14.04 3.17
C GLN A 87 -7.70 14.06 2.20
N HIS A 88 -8.25 12.89 1.90
CA HIS A 88 -9.43 12.80 1.05
C HIS A 88 -10.63 13.52 1.66
N LEU A 89 -10.91 13.27 2.95
CA LEU A 89 -11.99 13.96 3.67
C LEU A 89 -11.76 15.47 3.74
N ARG A 90 -10.54 15.92 4.04
CA ARG A 90 -10.19 17.33 4.05
C ARG A 90 -10.44 17.99 2.69
N ALA A 91 -10.02 17.34 1.61
CA ALA A 91 -10.19 17.87 0.26
C ALA A 91 -11.67 17.99 -0.13
N VAL A 92 -12.48 16.93 0.05
CA VAL A 92 -13.89 16.95 -0.37
C VAL A 92 -14.79 17.81 0.53
N LEU A 93 -14.37 18.08 1.76
CA LEU A 93 -15.06 18.97 2.70
C LEU A 93 -14.53 20.42 2.65
N ASN A 94 -13.64 20.72 1.71
CA ASN A 94 -13.00 22.05 1.57
C ASN A 94 -12.32 22.52 2.87
N LEU A 95 -11.67 21.58 3.59
CA LEU A 95 -10.88 21.88 4.78
C LEU A 95 -9.40 22.09 4.41
N PRO A 96 -8.62 22.78 5.25
CA PRO A 96 -7.18 22.88 5.05
C PRO A 96 -6.53 21.51 4.94
N LEU A 97 -5.68 21.30 3.93
CA LEU A 97 -4.96 20.04 3.75
C LEU A 97 -4.00 19.81 4.93
N GLY A 98 -3.86 18.56 5.33
CA GLY A 98 -2.96 18.15 6.40
C GLY A 98 -1.53 17.99 5.90
N ASP A 99 -0.60 17.89 6.85
CA ASP A 99 0.81 17.61 6.58
C ASP A 99 0.98 16.20 6.05
N THR A 100 1.62 16.06 4.89
CA THR A 100 1.89 14.77 4.24
C THR A 100 3.29 14.22 4.51
N ASN A 101 4.05 14.85 5.39
CA ASN A 101 5.39 14.38 5.73
C ASN A 101 5.36 12.98 6.35
N PRO A 102 6.38 12.16 6.09
CA PRO A 102 6.49 10.86 6.72
C PRO A 102 6.81 10.99 8.22
N LEU A 103 6.22 10.12 9.03
CA LEU A 103 6.53 9.98 10.46
C LEU A 103 7.81 9.16 10.70
N HIS A 104 8.15 8.30 9.74
CA HIS A 104 9.32 7.42 9.79
C HIS A 104 10.12 7.54 8.49
N PRO A 105 11.44 7.38 8.51
CA PRO A 105 12.29 7.41 7.32
C PRO A 105 11.86 6.42 6.22
N CYS A 106 11.25 5.30 6.60
CA CYS A 106 10.66 4.36 5.65
C CYS A 106 9.43 3.65 6.24
N SER A 107 8.55 3.22 5.35
CA SER A 107 7.41 2.37 5.67
C SER A 107 7.18 1.35 4.55
N ALA A 108 6.49 0.27 4.86
CA ALA A 108 6.05 -0.71 3.88
C ALA A 108 4.63 -1.17 4.19
N MET A 109 3.93 -1.65 3.18
CA MET A 109 2.64 -2.29 3.35
C MET A 109 2.65 -3.63 2.62
N VAL A 110 2.19 -4.68 3.29
CA VAL A 110 2.02 -6.02 2.75
C VAL A 110 0.54 -6.35 2.69
N ASN A 111 0.03 -6.73 1.52
CA ASN A 111 -1.34 -7.19 1.40
C ASN A 111 -1.51 -8.59 1.99
N LEU A 112 -2.55 -8.78 2.79
CA LEU A 112 -3.00 -10.09 3.22
C LEU A 112 -3.97 -10.65 2.17
N ILE A 113 -3.43 -11.49 1.29
CA ILE A 113 -4.17 -12.07 0.17
C ILE A 113 -4.54 -13.50 0.52
N ALA A 114 -5.82 -13.84 0.37
CA ALA A 114 -6.32 -15.19 0.60
C ALA A 114 -5.71 -16.17 -0.41
N GLU A 115 -5.33 -17.35 0.09
CA GLU A 115 -4.71 -18.40 -0.72
C GLU A 115 -5.63 -18.91 -1.83
N PRO A 116 -5.07 -19.54 -2.88
CA PRO A 116 -5.84 -20.00 -4.04
C PRO A 116 -6.98 -20.97 -3.71
N ASP A 117 -6.86 -21.69 -2.59
CA ASP A 117 -7.83 -22.66 -2.09
C ASP A 117 -8.67 -22.13 -0.91
N ALA A 118 -8.55 -20.84 -0.58
CA ALA A 118 -9.27 -20.25 0.52
C ALA A 118 -10.78 -20.16 0.26
N HIS A 119 -11.55 -20.87 1.08
CA HIS A 119 -13.02 -20.85 1.11
C HIS A 119 -13.54 -20.83 2.55
N GLY A 120 -14.74 -20.32 2.78
CA GLY A 120 -15.34 -20.27 4.11
C GLY A 120 -14.80 -19.12 4.98
N LEU A 121 -14.80 -19.28 6.28
CA LEU A 121 -14.34 -18.25 7.21
C LEU A 121 -12.82 -18.04 7.09
N PRO A 122 -12.33 -16.80 7.10
CA PRO A 122 -10.90 -16.54 7.00
C PRO A 122 -10.15 -16.96 8.27
N VAL A 123 -9.03 -17.64 8.08
CA VAL A 123 -8.07 -18.01 9.13
C VAL A 123 -6.74 -17.36 8.80
N TYR A 124 -6.19 -16.62 9.76
CA TYR A 124 -4.93 -15.89 9.62
C TYR A 124 -3.83 -16.62 10.41
N GLU A 125 -3.10 -17.50 9.74
CA GLU A 125 -1.96 -18.21 10.36
C GLU A 125 -0.76 -17.26 10.49
N GLY A 126 0.05 -17.44 11.54
CA GLY A 126 1.26 -16.64 11.81
C GLY A 126 0.99 -15.24 12.40
N MET A 127 -0.27 -14.87 12.60
CA MET A 127 -0.66 -13.55 13.12
C MET A 127 -0.09 -13.27 14.51
N GLU A 128 -0.14 -14.25 15.42
CA GLU A 128 0.33 -14.08 16.80
C GLU A 128 1.82 -13.71 16.84
N GLU A 129 2.65 -14.35 16.01
CA GLU A 129 4.07 -14.07 15.94
C GLU A 129 4.32 -12.67 15.36
N VAL A 130 3.62 -12.29 14.30
CA VAL A 130 3.77 -10.98 13.67
C VAL A 130 3.37 -9.84 14.61
N LEU A 131 2.33 -10.03 15.42
CA LEU A 131 1.90 -9.05 16.43
C LEU A 131 2.92 -8.82 17.55
N THR A 132 3.94 -9.67 17.69
CA THR A 132 5.05 -9.41 18.63
C THR A 132 6.06 -8.37 18.11
N TRP A 133 6.01 -8.01 16.85
CA TRP A 133 6.92 -7.05 16.26
C TRP A 133 6.50 -5.62 16.63
N PRO A 134 7.42 -4.79 17.16
CA PRO A 134 7.04 -3.48 17.71
C PRO A 134 6.65 -2.44 16.64
N ASN A 135 6.99 -2.69 15.39
CA ASN A 135 6.80 -1.76 14.26
C ASN A 135 5.76 -2.26 13.25
N VAL A 136 4.87 -3.16 13.67
CA VAL A 136 3.87 -3.79 12.84
C VAL A 136 2.46 -3.32 13.24
N HIS A 137 1.67 -2.97 12.24
CA HIS A 137 0.28 -2.56 12.38
C HIS A 137 -0.59 -3.38 11.44
N VAL A 138 -1.54 -4.13 12.01
CA VAL A 138 -2.39 -5.07 11.26
C VAL A 138 -3.77 -4.48 11.06
N HIS A 139 -4.22 -4.46 9.80
CA HIS A 139 -5.55 -4.01 9.40
C HIS A 139 -6.31 -5.14 8.71
N LEU A 140 -7.30 -5.69 9.39
CA LEU A 140 -8.20 -6.70 8.83
C LEU A 140 -9.46 -6.02 8.29
N TYR A 141 -9.89 -6.42 7.10
CA TYR A 141 -11.03 -5.76 6.42
C TYR A 141 -12.40 -6.29 6.87
N GLY A 142 -12.47 -7.17 7.87
CA GLY A 142 -13.72 -7.71 8.41
C GLY A 142 -14.55 -8.54 7.43
N LYS A 143 -13.94 -9.05 6.36
CA LYS A 143 -14.64 -9.87 5.37
C LYS A 143 -14.95 -11.24 5.95
N SER A 144 -16.22 -11.61 5.99
CA SER A 144 -16.71 -12.85 6.59
C SER A 144 -16.39 -14.12 5.79
N THR A 145 -15.99 -13.99 4.51
CA THR A 145 -15.75 -15.14 3.65
C THR A 145 -14.43 -14.97 2.91
N GLY A 146 -13.54 -15.93 3.06
CA GLY A 146 -12.36 -16.13 2.23
C GLY A 146 -12.78 -16.52 0.82
N LYS A 147 -12.12 -15.91 -0.18
CA LYS A 147 -12.22 -16.32 -1.59
C LYS A 147 -10.81 -16.29 -2.17
N PRO A 148 -10.49 -17.16 -3.13
CA PRO A 148 -9.21 -17.15 -3.80
C PRO A 148 -8.76 -15.74 -4.20
N HIS A 149 -7.52 -15.40 -3.85
CA HIS A 149 -6.86 -14.13 -4.19
C HIS A 149 -7.55 -12.84 -3.69
N ARG A 150 -8.49 -12.96 -2.75
CA ARG A 150 -9.16 -11.81 -2.16
C ARG A 150 -8.24 -11.11 -1.17
N LYS A 151 -8.10 -9.78 -1.30
CA LYS A 151 -7.45 -8.95 -0.27
C LYS A 151 -8.31 -8.94 1.00
N MET A 152 -7.78 -9.50 2.08
CA MET A 152 -8.47 -9.70 3.36
C MET A 152 -8.03 -8.71 4.43
N GLY A 153 -6.93 -8.01 4.18
CA GLY A 153 -6.33 -7.03 5.06
C GLY A 153 -5.01 -6.53 4.51
N HIS A 154 -4.29 -5.80 5.32
CA HIS A 154 -2.89 -5.46 5.10
C HIS A 154 -2.14 -5.34 6.42
N VAL A 155 -0.84 -5.37 6.33
CA VAL A 155 0.08 -5.09 7.44
C VAL A 155 0.97 -3.94 7.04
N THR A 156 1.03 -2.87 7.84
CA THR A 156 2.00 -1.79 7.70
C THR A 156 3.19 -2.05 8.60
N LEU A 157 4.40 -1.85 8.06
CA LEU A 157 5.65 -1.80 8.81
C LEU A 157 6.21 -0.39 8.73
N THR A 158 6.75 0.11 9.85
CA THR A 158 7.46 1.39 9.91
C THR A 158 8.90 1.17 10.36
N GLY A 159 9.83 2.02 9.93
CA GLY A 159 11.23 1.84 10.31
C GLY A 159 12.14 2.99 9.90
N ASN A 160 13.40 2.87 10.34
CA ASN A 160 14.42 3.88 10.12
C ASN A 160 15.45 3.47 9.04
N ASP A 161 15.44 2.22 8.63
CA ASP A 161 16.38 1.66 7.65
C ASP A 161 15.66 0.86 6.58
N LEU A 162 15.83 1.25 5.32
CA LEU A 162 15.17 0.67 4.17
C LEU A 162 15.54 -0.81 3.96
N ALA A 163 16.82 -1.18 4.18
CA ALA A 163 17.25 -2.56 4.02
C ALA A 163 16.64 -3.47 5.08
N SER A 164 16.46 -2.96 6.31
CA SER A 164 15.74 -3.68 7.37
C SER A 164 14.29 -3.91 7.00
N ILE A 165 13.58 -2.86 6.60
CA ILE A 165 12.18 -2.95 6.17
C ILE A 165 12.02 -3.96 5.02
N GLN A 166 12.93 -3.98 4.05
CA GLN A 166 12.89 -4.94 2.94
C GLN A 166 13.02 -6.39 3.43
N ARG A 167 13.91 -6.67 4.38
CA ARG A 167 14.04 -8.00 5.00
C ARG A 167 12.79 -8.39 5.77
N ASP A 168 12.26 -7.45 6.56
CA ASP A 168 11.08 -7.68 7.39
C ASP A 168 9.83 -7.94 6.55
N VAL A 169 9.65 -7.21 5.44
CA VAL A 169 8.58 -7.47 4.46
C VAL A 169 8.66 -8.90 3.90
N LEU A 170 9.85 -9.35 3.50
CA LEU A 170 10.03 -10.70 2.95
C LEU A 170 9.76 -11.79 4.01
N LYS A 171 10.19 -11.55 5.25
CA LYS A 171 9.93 -12.45 6.38
C LYS A 171 8.43 -12.51 6.69
N LEU A 172 7.76 -11.35 6.81
CA LEU A 172 6.34 -11.25 7.11
C LEU A 172 5.49 -12.00 6.07
N ARG A 173 5.80 -11.85 4.78
CA ARG A 173 5.11 -12.56 3.69
C ARG A 173 5.20 -14.09 3.80
N GLN A 174 6.27 -14.62 4.37
CA GLN A 174 6.43 -16.06 4.60
C GLN A 174 5.70 -16.53 5.85
N MET A 175 5.51 -15.66 6.82
CA MET A 175 4.90 -15.97 8.11
C MET A 175 3.38 -15.94 8.07
N ILE A 176 2.78 -14.91 7.47
CA ILE A 176 1.33 -14.76 7.42
C ILE A 176 0.75 -15.48 6.20
N ARG A 177 -0.21 -16.36 6.47
CA ARG A 177 -1.02 -17.02 5.45
C ARG A 177 -2.51 -16.80 5.74
N VAL A 178 -3.27 -16.48 4.71
CA VAL A 178 -4.73 -16.29 4.83
C VAL A 178 -5.42 -17.46 4.16
N LYS A 179 -5.92 -18.37 4.98
CA LYS A 179 -6.64 -19.57 4.54
C LYS A 179 -8.15 -19.43 4.73
N GLY A 180 -8.89 -20.35 4.18
CA GLY A 180 -10.29 -20.56 4.50
C GLY A 180 -10.44 -21.71 5.50
N SER A 181 -11.35 -21.60 6.47
CA SER A 181 -11.73 -22.76 7.25
C SER A 181 -12.56 -23.70 6.37
N SER A 182 -12.13 -24.94 6.24
CA SER A 182 -13.04 -25.99 5.82
C SER A 182 -14.08 -26.14 6.94
N GLN A 183 -15.27 -25.56 6.75
CA GLN A 183 -16.40 -26.04 7.55
C GLN A 183 -16.72 -27.43 7.01
N ALA A 184 -16.51 -28.43 7.87
CA ALA A 184 -17.09 -29.75 7.70
C ALA A 184 -18.62 -29.66 7.78
#